data_f5842f7faf2f4677650ba92add40c61a
#
_entry.id   f5842f7faf2f4677650ba92add40c61a
#
_cell.length_a   1.000
_cell.length_b   1.000
_cell.length_c   1.000
_cell.angle_alpha   90.00
_cell.angle_beta   90.00
_cell.angle_gamma   90.00
#
_symmetry.space_group_name_H-M   'P 1'
#
loop_
_entity.id
_entity.type
_entity.pdbx_description
1 polymer ?
#
loop_
_entity_poly.entity_id
_entity_poly.type
_entity_poly.pdbx_seq_one_letter_code
_entity_poly.pdbx_strand_id
1 'polypeptide(L)'
;METSFMYHCLGIRDQECTCTRYEGGRIIFEIRTRDDKLYCARCGSRHVIKSGSAVRRFRSVPIGSRQIILEMTVQRLECKDCGAIQQERVHFVRGKERYTYRMKRFVLDLCRIGTIADVAKQVHMSWDTVKDIFKAELGRKYSRPDLKELRYIGIDEFAVAKGQVYMTIVVDLECGRIVYVGKGADALDGLWPKLARAGCRIEAVSTDLSEASSPPSGNTCRMPYRYSTTSTSSN
;
A
#
# COMPACT_ATOMS: atom_id res chain seq x y z
N MET A 1 17.77 -15.05 -22.82
CA MET A 1 17.90 -13.79 -22.03
C MET A 1 18.63 -14.12 -20.75
N GLU A 2 19.67 -13.37 -20.42
CA GLU A 2 20.49 -13.67 -19.26
C GLU A 2 19.72 -13.53 -17.95
N THR A 3 19.96 -14.44 -17.00
CA THR A 3 19.36 -14.44 -15.66
C THR A 3 19.61 -13.12 -14.94
N SER A 4 20.73 -12.46 -15.22
CA SER A 4 21.11 -11.14 -14.69
C SER A 4 20.12 -10.04 -15.08
N PHE A 5 19.67 -9.97 -16.34
CA PHE A 5 18.67 -9.00 -16.78
C PHE A 5 17.32 -9.20 -16.07
N MET A 6 16.83 -10.43 -16.01
CA MET A 6 15.56 -10.75 -15.34
C MET A 6 15.58 -10.32 -13.87
N TYR A 7 16.71 -10.53 -13.21
CA TYR A 7 16.87 -10.14 -11.82
C TYR A 7 16.98 -8.62 -11.64
N HIS A 8 17.91 -7.99 -12.33
CA HIS A 8 18.19 -6.57 -12.10
C HIS A 8 17.10 -5.65 -12.63
N CYS A 9 16.52 -5.93 -13.80
CA CYS A 9 15.47 -5.11 -14.39
C CYS A 9 14.07 -5.44 -13.89
N LEU A 10 13.73 -6.72 -13.76
CA LEU A 10 12.36 -7.15 -13.46
C LEU A 10 12.17 -7.70 -12.04
N GLY A 11 13.26 -7.93 -11.29
CA GLY A 11 13.22 -8.46 -9.92
C GLY A 11 12.82 -9.93 -9.84
N ILE A 12 13.09 -10.69 -10.90
CA ILE A 12 12.69 -12.09 -11.03
C ILE A 12 13.91 -12.99 -10.75
N ARG A 13 13.74 -13.93 -9.83
CA ARG A 13 14.76 -14.93 -9.45
C ARG A 13 14.23 -16.32 -9.73
N ASP A 14 15.15 -17.22 -10.05
CA ASP A 14 14.88 -18.66 -10.21
C ASP A 14 13.98 -19.02 -11.41
N GLN A 15 13.58 -18.05 -12.21
CA GLN A 15 12.87 -18.26 -13.45
C GLN A 15 13.79 -18.12 -14.65
N GLU A 16 13.53 -18.87 -15.70
CA GLU A 16 14.13 -18.73 -17.01
C GLU A 16 13.11 -18.18 -18.01
N CYS A 17 13.56 -17.36 -18.93
CA CYS A 17 12.74 -16.88 -20.04
C CYS A 17 12.88 -17.86 -21.20
N THR A 18 11.79 -18.48 -21.58
CA THR A 18 11.74 -19.46 -22.67
C THR A 18 11.48 -18.82 -24.01
N CYS A 19 10.69 -17.74 -24.04
CA CYS A 19 10.35 -17.03 -25.27
C CYS A 19 10.10 -15.55 -24.99
N THR A 20 10.33 -14.71 -26.00
CA THR A 20 9.97 -13.28 -25.99
C THR A 20 9.09 -12.99 -27.19
N ARG A 21 7.91 -12.45 -26.96
CA ARG A 21 6.95 -12.07 -28.00
C ARG A 21 6.65 -10.57 -27.95
N TYR A 22 6.32 -10.01 -29.10
CA TYR A 22 5.93 -8.60 -29.26
C TYR A 22 4.51 -8.53 -29.82
N GLU A 23 3.54 -8.15 -29.02
CA GLU A 23 2.13 -8.14 -29.38
C GLU A 23 1.45 -6.84 -28.92
N GLY A 24 0.76 -6.15 -29.81
CA GLY A 24 -0.04 -4.97 -29.48
C GLY A 24 0.72 -3.88 -28.69
N GLY A 25 1.99 -3.64 -29.05
CA GLY A 25 2.83 -2.67 -28.36
C GLY A 25 3.36 -3.13 -27.00
N ARG A 26 3.18 -4.39 -26.64
CA ARG A 26 3.65 -5.01 -25.38
C ARG A 26 4.81 -5.95 -25.66
N ILE A 27 5.64 -6.16 -24.66
CA ILE A 27 6.66 -7.19 -24.64
C ILE A 27 6.17 -8.28 -23.67
N ILE A 28 6.06 -9.50 -24.16
CA ILE A 28 5.61 -10.64 -23.37
C ILE A 28 6.81 -11.56 -23.19
N PHE A 29 7.22 -11.76 -21.94
CA PHE A 29 8.23 -12.75 -21.57
C PHE A 29 7.52 -14.01 -21.07
N GLU A 30 7.67 -15.10 -21.80
CA GLU A 30 7.26 -16.42 -21.32
C GLU A 30 8.33 -16.92 -20.36
N ILE A 31 7.93 -17.19 -19.13
CA ILE A 31 8.83 -17.61 -18.06
C ILE A 31 8.32 -18.87 -17.37
N ARG A 32 9.25 -19.63 -16.85
CA ARG A 32 8.96 -20.77 -15.96
C ARG A 32 10.01 -20.86 -14.86
N THR A 33 9.66 -21.45 -13.73
CA THR A 33 10.64 -21.77 -12.70
C THR A 33 11.53 -22.91 -13.17
N ARG A 34 12.85 -22.74 -13.01
CA ARG A 34 13.81 -23.80 -13.33
C ARG A 34 13.54 -25.01 -12.48
N ASP A 35 13.69 -26.19 -13.04
CA ASP A 35 13.35 -27.46 -12.37
C ASP A 35 14.16 -27.68 -11.09
N ASP A 36 15.43 -27.27 -11.08
CA ASP A 36 16.30 -27.32 -9.89
C ASP A 36 15.88 -26.37 -8.75
N LYS A 37 14.93 -25.48 -9.00
CA LYS A 37 14.39 -24.48 -8.04
C LYS A 37 12.98 -24.79 -7.57
N LEU A 38 12.36 -25.84 -8.07
CA LEU A 38 11.05 -26.28 -7.60
C LEU A 38 11.15 -26.89 -6.20
N TYR A 39 10.22 -26.53 -5.34
CA TYR A 39 10.11 -27.05 -3.98
C TYR A 39 8.67 -27.01 -3.46
N CYS A 40 8.39 -27.82 -2.46
CA CYS A 40 7.11 -27.82 -1.77
C CYS A 40 6.92 -26.54 -0.94
N ALA A 41 5.88 -25.74 -1.22
CA ALA A 41 5.62 -24.51 -0.49
C ALA A 41 5.17 -24.75 0.97
N ARG A 42 4.80 -26.00 1.35
CA ARG A 42 4.38 -26.37 2.69
C ARG A 42 5.54 -26.77 3.59
N CYS A 43 6.41 -27.69 3.14
CA CYS A 43 7.49 -28.24 3.97
C CYS A 43 8.90 -27.89 3.49
N GLY A 44 9.05 -27.19 2.34
CA GLY A 44 10.34 -26.81 1.78
C GLY A 44 11.09 -27.92 1.04
N SER A 45 10.56 -29.15 1.01
CA SER A 45 11.21 -30.29 0.36
C SER A 45 11.34 -30.07 -1.15
N ARG A 46 12.44 -30.58 -1.72
CA ARG A 46 12.68 -30.63 -3.17
C ARG A 46 12.21 -31.94 -3.82
N HIS A 47 11.75 -32.90 -3.03
CA HIS A 47 11.17 -34.15 -3.54
C HIS A 47 9.74 -33.91 -4.04
N VAL A 48 9.62 -33.25 -5.16
CA VAL A 48 8.35 -32.86 -5.76
C VAL A 48 8.21 -33.41 -7.17
N ILE A 49 6.98 -33.79 -7.53
CA ILE A 49 6.63 -34.17 -8.89
C ILE A 49 5.64 -33.15 -9.45
N LYS A 50 5.75 -32.83 -10.75
CA LYS A 50 4.81 -31.98 -11.46
C LYS A 50 3.51 -32.77 -11.70
N SER A 51 2.39 -32.23 -11.21
CA SER A 51 1.05 -32.85 -11.33
C SER A 51 0.08 -31.99 -12.15
N GLY A 52 0.61 -31.06 -12.95
CA GLY A 52 -0.12 -30.16 -13.82
C GLY A 52 0.46 -28.76 -13.80
N SER A 53 -0.10 -27.88 -14.61
CA SER A 53 0.32 -26.47 -14.69
C SER A 53 -0.81 -25.54 -15.05
N ALA A 54 -0.65 -24.25 -14.82
CA ALA A 54 -1.55 -23.20 -15.26
C ALA A 54 -0.76 -21.98 -15.71
N VAL A 55 -1.20 -21.33 -16.77
CA VAL A 55 -0.58 -20.09 -17.22
C VAL A 55 -1.16 -18.91 -16.44
N ARG A 56 -0.28 -18.08 -15.87
CA ARG A 56 -0.64 -16.83 -15.22
C ARG A 56 0.10 -15.67 -15.85
N ARG A 57 -0.59 -14.55 -16.00
CA ARG A 57 -0.03 -13.30 -16.55
C ARG A 57 0.14 -12.27 -15.45
N PHE A 58 1.32 -11.65 -15.40
CA PHE A 58 1.67 -10.63 -14.42
C PHE A 58 2.16 -9.37 -15.12
N ARG A 59 1.68 -8.24 -14.66
CA ARG A 59 2.16 -6.94 -15.08
C ARG A 59 3.49 -6.63 -14.40
N SER A 60 4.51 -6.26 -15.18
CA SER A 60 5.79 -5.79 -14.66
C SER A 60 6.03 -4.33 -15.01
N VAL A 61 7.11 -3.74 -14.48
CA VAL A 61 7.53 -2.38 -14.81
C VAL A 61 7.76 -2.26 -16.33
N PRO A 62 7.41 -1.13 -16.95
CA PRO A 62 7.65 -0.92 -18.38
C PRO A 62 9.14 -0.84 -18.71
N ILE A 63 9.49 -1.17 -19.94
CA ILE A 63 10.81 -0.90 -20.51
C ILE A 63 10.63 0.19 -21.58
N GLY A 64 11.14 1.38 -21.31
CA GLY A 64 10.77 2.57 -22.08
C GLY A 64 9.25 2.81 -22.00
N SER A 65 8.61 3.01 -23.14
CA SER A 65 7.15 3.16 -23.26
C SER A 65 6.39 1.84 -23.41
N ARG A 66 7.10 0.71 -23.45
CA ARG A 66 6.50 -0.61 -23.71
C ARG A 66 6.08 -1.30 -22.43
N GLN A 67 4.84 -1.77 -22.41
CA GLN A 67 4.31 -2.56 -21.31
C GLN A 67 4.95 -3.95 -21.29
N ILE A 68 5.31 -4.42 -20.10
CA ILE A 68 5.86 -5.76 -19.90
C ILE A 68 4.82 -6.67 -19.27
N ILE A 69 4.60 -7.80 -19.89
CA ILE A 69 3.78 -8.91 -19.38
C ILE A 69 4.72 -10.10 -19.14
N LEU A 70 4.66 -10.65 -17.95
CA LEU A 70 5.28 -11.92 -17.63
C LEU A 70 4.20 -12.99 -17.75
N GLU A 71 4.34 -13.87 -18.72
CA GLU A 71 3.47 -15.02 -18.89
C GLU A 71 4.17 -16.23 -18.30
N MET A 72 3.72 -16.65 -17.12
CA MET A 72 4.39 -17.72 -16.36
C MET A 72 3.59 -19.00 -16.38
N THR A 73 4.24 -20.10 -16.75
CA THR A 73 3.73 -21.44 -16.52
C THR A 73 3.99 -21.83 -15.06
N VAL A 74 2.94 -21.72 -14.22
CA VAL A 74 2.99 -22.05 -12.79
C VAL A 74 2.70 -23.54 -12.62
N GLN A 75 3.64 -24.27 -12.01
CA GLN A 75 3.52 -25.70 -11.81
C GLN A 75 2.63 -26.03 -10.60
N ARG A 76 1.82 -27.06 -10.73
CA ARG A 76 1.20 -27.77 -9.61
C ARG A 76 2.13 -28.90 -9.20
N LEU A 77 2.50 -28.94 -7.93
CA LEU A 77 3.49 -29.86 -7.39
C LEU A 77 2.85 -30.80 -6.37
N GLU A 78 3.16 -32.07 -6.44
CA GLU A 78 2.90 -33.08 -5.43
C GLU A 78 4.20 -33.33 -4.66
N CYS A 79 4.17 -33.13 -3.35
CA CYS A 79 5.32 -33.39 -2.50
C CYS A 79 5.35 -34.83 -2.04
N LYS A 80 6.47 -35.53 -2.22
CA LYS A 80 6.62 -36.92 -1.78
C LYS A 80 6.89 -37.07 -0.28
N ASP A 81 7.35 -35.98 0.38
CA ASP A 81 7.67 -36.06 1.82
C ASP A 81 6.45 -35.72 2.69
N CYS A 82 5.60 -34.79 2.30
CA CYS A 82 4.44 -34.37 3.11
C CYS A 82 3.07 -34.60 2.45
N GLY A 83 3.03 -35.19 1.24
CA GLY A 83 1.80 -35.50 0.51
C GLY A 83 1.01 -34.28 0.01
N ALA A 84 1.50 -33.06 0.22
CA ALA A 84 0.79 -31.85 -0.18
C ALA A 84 0.79 -31.68 -1.70
N ILE A 85 -0.40 -31.38 -2.25
CA ILE A 85 -0.57 -31.02 -3.67
C ILE A 85 -0.95 -29.54 -3.73
N GLN A 86 -0.07 -28.72 -4.33
CA GLN A 86 -0.28 -27.27 -4.40
C GLN A 86 0.50 -26.63 -5.55
N GLN A 87 0.14 -25.40 -5.90
CA GLN A 87 0.93 -24.63 -6.85
C GLN A 87 2.26 -24.20 -6.26
N GLU A 88 3.30 -24.15 -7.10
CA GLU A 88 4.57 -23.55 -6.74
C GLU A 88 4.40 -22.10 -6.25
N ARG A 89 5.30 -21.67 -5.38
CA ARG A 89 5.28 -20.30 -4.88
C ARG A 89 5.90 -19.34 -5.88
N VAL A 90 5.12 -18.33 -6.30
CA VAL A 90 5.63 -17.25 -7.16
C VAL A 90 6.17 -16.12 -6.28
N HIS A 91 7.49 -15.90 -6.28
CA HIS A 91 8.16 -15.01 -5.32
C HIS A 91 8.07 -13.52 -5.63
N PHE A 92 7.78 -13.16 -6.88
CA PHE A 92 7.76 -11.77 -7.32
C PHE A 92 6.37 -11.10 -7.29
N VAL A 93 5.35 -11.81 -6.75
CA VAL A 93 3.98 -11.30 -6.55
C VAL A 93 3.45 -11.71 -5.19
N ARG A 94 2.42 -11.02 -4.72
CA ARG A 94 1.73 -11.37 -3.47
C ARG A 94 0.45 -12.13 -3.76
N GLY A 95 0.40 -13.39 -3.38
CA GLY A 95 -0.81 -14.21 -3.46
C GLY A 95 -1.43 -14.27 -4.86
N LYS A 96 -2.63 -13.73 -5.01
CA LYS A 96 -3.38 -13.74 -6.28
C LYS A 96 -3.18 -12.46 -7.12
N GLU A 97 -2.34 -11.52 -6.67
CA GLU A 97 -2.09 -10.27 -7.42
C GLU A 97 -1.58 -10.59 -8.84
N ARG A 98 -1.94 -9.71 -9.79
CA ARG A 98 -1.56 -9.82 -11.21
C ARG A 98 -0.48 -8.80 -11.62
N TYR A 99 0.23 -8.26 -10.66
CA TYR A 99 1.33 -7.32 -10.86
C TYR A 99 2.49 -7.66 -9.92
N THR A 100 3.70 -7.40 -10.40
CA THR A 100 4.92 -7.70 -9.63
C THR A 100 5.13 -6.71 -8.48
N TYR A 101 5.94 -7.08 -7.48
CA TYR A 101 6.36 -6.15 -6.42
C TYR A 101 7.05 -4.91 -6.99
N ARG A 102 7.85 -5.05 -8.07
CA ARG A 102 8.48 -3.90 -8.72
C ARG A 102 7.45 -2.98 -9.38
N MET A 103 6.44 -3.54 -10.04
CA MET A 103 5.34 -2.75 -10.60
C MET A 103 4.58 -2.02 -9.50
N LYS A 104 4.29 -2.68 -8.39
CA LYS A 104 3.67 -2.05 -7.22
C LYS A 104 4.50 -0.87 -6.72
N ARG A 105 5.82 -1.04 -6.57
CA ARG A 105 6.71 0.03 -6.13
C ARG A 105 6.72 1.18 -7.12
N PHE A 106 6.83 0.90 -8.41
CA PHE A 106 6.80 1.90 -9.47
C PHE A 106 5.51 2.74 -9.45
N VAL A 107 4.34 2.09 -9.30
CA VAL A 107 3.05 2.79 -9.12
C VAL A 107 3.09 3.72 -7.91
N LEU A 108 3.60 3.26 -6.78
CA LEU A 108 3.69 4.08 -5.56
C LEU A 108 4.63 5.27 -5.72
N ASP A 109 5.74 5.11 -6.42
CA ASP A 109 6.67 6.20 -6.68
C ASP A 109 6.04 7.25 -7.61
N LEU A 110 5.26 6.84 -8.62
CA LEU A 110 4.50 7.75 -9.48
C LEU A 110 3.37 8.47 -8.71
N CYS A 111 2.68 7.81 -7.79
CA CYS A 111 1.65 8.42 -6.95
C CYS A 111 2.17 9.52 -6.01
N ARG A 112 3.49 9.70 -5.90
CA ARG A 112 4.10 10.82 -5.15
C ARG A 112 4.11 12.12 -5.94
N ILE A 113 4.04 12.04 -7.26
CA ILE A 113 4.22 13.19 -8.17
C ILE A 113 3.01 13.42 -9.08
N GLY A 114 2.02 12.52 -9.08
CA GLY A 114 0.84 12.61 -9.92
C GLY A 114 -0.42 12.11 -9.23
N THR A 115 -1.57 12.41 -9.82
CA THR A 115 -2.85 11.89 -9.34
C THR A 115 -3.01 10.39 -9.64
N ILE A 116 -3.87 9.70 -8.89
CA ILE A 116 -4.22 8.29 -9.16
C ILE A 116 -4.69 8.11 -10.61
N ALA A 117 -5.44 9.08 -11.16
CA ALA A 117 -5.95 9.03 -12.52
C ALA A 117 -4.81 9.12 -13.57
N ASP A 118 -3.85 10.02 -13.37
CA ASP A 118 -2.71 10.18 -14.27
C ASP A 118 -1.80 8.96 -14.22
N VAL A 119 -1.53 8.45 -13.02
CA VAL A 119 -0.76 7.22 -12.83
C VAL A 119 -1.44 6.03 -13.51
N ALA A 120 -2.76 5.87 -13.34
CA ALA A 120 -3.52 4.80 -13.98
C ALA A 120 -3.39 4.83 -15.50
N LYS A 121 -3.49 6.02 -16.11
CA LYS A 121 -3.27 6.24 -17.55
C LYS A 121 -1.83 5.89 -17.94
N GLN A 122 -0.85 6.43 -17.23
CA GLN A 122 0.58 6.25 -17.52
C GLN A 122 1.01 4.79 -17.47
N VAL A 123 0.55 4.06 -16.46
CA VAL A 123 0.90 2.64 -16.32
C VAL A 123 -0.09 1.70 -17.01
N HIS A 124 -1.14 2.23 -17.64
CA HIS A 124 -2.22 1.46 -18.28
C HIS A 124 -2.83 0.39 -17.35
N MET A 125 -3.10 0.78 -16.12
CA MET A 125 -3.84 -0.03 -15.14
C MET A 125 -5.19 0.63 -14.84
N SER A 126 -6.15 -0.12 -14.30
CA SER A 126 -7.41 0.49 -13.88
C SER A 126 -7.17 1.44 -12.69
N TRP A 127 -7.97 2.50 -12.63
CA TRP A 127 -7.95 3.45 -11.51
C TRP A 127 -8.11 2.73 -10.17
N ASP A 128 -9.04 1.77 -10.09
CA ASP A 128 -9.25 0.98 -8.87
C ASP A 128 -8.01 0.20 -8.45
N THR A 129 -7.30 -0.42 -9.39
CA THR A 129 -6.06 -1.15 -9.06
C THR A 129 -4.99 -0.20 -8.48
N VAL A 130 -4.80 0.98 -9.09
CA VAL A 130 -3.83 1.97 -8.60
C VAL A 130 -4.25 2.50 -7.23
N LYS A 131 -5.54 2.82 -7.06
CA LYS A 131 -6.11 3.24 -5.77
C LYS A 131 -5.90 2.19 -4.68
N ASP A 132 -6.16 0.91 -4.97
CA ASP A 132 -6.02 -0.16 -3.99
C ASP A 132 -4.56 -0.40 -3.60
N ILE A 133 -3.62 -0.32 -4.55
CA ILE A 133 -2.18 -0.35 -4.28
C ILE A 133 -1.79 0.79 -3.33
N PHE A 134 -2.24 2.01 -3.63
CA PHE A 134 -1.92 3.19 -2.85
C PHE A 134 -2.55 3.14 -1.46
N LYS A 135 -3.84 2.78 -1.37
CA LYS A 135 -4.57 2.61 -0.10
C LYS A 135 -3.91 1.55 0.80
N ALA A 136 -3.52 0.42 0.23
CA ALA A 136 -2.85 -0.63 0.99
C ALA A 136 -1.49 -0.16 1.56
N GLU A 137 -0.74 0.65 0.82
CA GLU A 137 0.53 1.22 1.29
C GLU A 137 0.31 2.27 2.38
N LEU A 138 -0.68 3.17 2.22
CA LEU A 138 -1.05 4.13 3.25
C LEU A 138 -1.46 3.41 4.55
N GLY A 139 -2.30 2.38 4.44
CA GLY A 139 -2.70 1.57 5.59
C GLY A 139 -1.50 0.91 6.27
N ARG A 140 -0.56 0.34 5.50
CA ARG A 140 0.66 -0.26 6.05
C ARG A 140 1.54 0.76 6.78
N LYS A 141 1.68 1.97 6.22
CA LYS A 141 2.61 2.99 6.71
C LYS A 141 2.03 3.78 7.89
N TYR A 142 0.73 4.05 7.85
CA TYR A 142 0.10 5.02 8.76
C TYR A 142 -0.97 4.42 9.69
N SER A 143 -1.21 3.09 9.66
CA SER A 143 -2.21 2.46 10.53
C SER A 143 -1.90 2.55 12.03
N ARG A 144 -0.63 2.75 12.36
CA ARG A 144 -0.16 2.84 13.75
C ARG A 144 0.81 4.02 13.88
N PRO A 145 0.32 5.27 13.94
CA PRO A 145 1.18 6.42 14.18
C PRO A 145 1.79 6.31 15.57
N ASP A 146 3.06 6.71 15.70
CA ASP A 146 3.67 6.90 17.01
C ASP A 146 3.12 8.21 17.61
N LEU A 147 2.44 8.09 18.74
CA LEU A 147 1.80 9.20 19.45
C LEU A 147 2.56 9.62 20.70
N LYS A 148 3.64 8.92 21.09
CA LYS A 148 4.30 9.13 22.39
C LYS A 148 4.88 10.54 22.56
N GLU A 149 5.46 11.07 21.50
CA GLU A 149 6.13 12.38 21.52
C GLU A 149 5.24 13.51 20.99
N LEU A 150 3.96 13.25 20.79
CA LEU A 150 3.02 14.23 20.26
C LEU A 150 2.73 15.31 21.29
N ARG A 151 3.03 16.57 20.95
CA ARG A 151 2.85 17.73 21.84
C ARG A 151 1.94 18.80 21.25
N TYR A 152 2.09 19.11 19.99
CA TYR A 152 1.33 20.15 19.30
C TYR A 152 0.50 19.53 18.20
N ILE A 153 -0.82 19.70 18.28
CA ILE A 153 -1.75 19.13 17.28
C ILE A 153 -2.56 20.21 16.59
N GLY A 154 -2.71 20.07 15.28
CA GLY A 154 -3.68 20.79 14.48
C GLY A 154 -4.86 19.90 14.15
N ILE A 155 -6.07 20.43 14.29
CA ILE A 155 -7.33 19.75 13.96
C ILE A 155 -8.02 20.56 12.88
N ASP A 156 -8.37 19.90 11.78
CA ASP A 156 -9.06 20.52 10.65
C ASP A 156 -10.16 19.60 10.11
N GLU A 157 -11.23 20.20 9.55
CA GLU A 157 -12.32 19.47 8.93
C GLU A 157 -12.46 19.84 7.47
N PHE A 158 -12.64 18.87 6.62
CA PHE A 158 -12.88 19.08 5.21
C PHE A 158 -14.02 18.22 4.67
N ALA A 159 -14.79 18.81 3.75
CA ALA A 159 -15.88 18.10 3.08
C ALA A 159 -15.34 17.13 2.02
N VAL A 160 -15.71 15.87 2.08
CA VAL A 160 -15.30 14.82 1.11
C VAL A 160 -16.36 14.53 0.06
N ALA A 161 -17.60 14.98 0.28
CA ALA A 161 -18.70 14.84 -0.68
C ALA A 161 -19.74 15.94 -0.51
N LYS A 162 -20.52 16.21 -1.57
CA LYS A 162 -21.72 17.04 -1.46
C LYS A 162 -22.70 16.40 -0.48
N GLY A 163 -23.26 17.20 0.44
CA GLY A 163 -24.24 16.71 1.43
C GLY A 163 -23.67 16.44 2.81
N GLN A 164 -22.76 17.29 3.31
CA GLN A 164 -22.30 17.31 4.71
C GLN A 164 -21.55 16.03 5.18
N VAL A 165 -20.81 15.39 4.29
CA VAL A 165 -19.88 14.33 4.70
C VAL A 165 -18.53 14.98 4.98
N TYR A 166 -18.24 15.20 6.26
CA TYR A 166 -16.98 15.79 6.72
C TYR A 166 -16.03 14.69 7.21
N MET A 167 -14.75 14.95 7.03
CA MET A 167 -13.66 14.17 7.62
C MET A 167 -12.83 15.11 8.48
N THR A 168 -12.53 14.69 9.69
CA THR A 168 -11.65 15.37 10.60
C THR A 168 -10.26 14.78 10.50
N ILE A 169 -9.26 15.62 10.30
CA ILE A 169 -7.84 15.25 10.34
C ILE A 169 -7.18 15.85 11.58
N VAL A 170 -6.25 15.10 12.13
CA VAL A 170 -5.38 15.60 13.20
C VAL A 170 -3.94 15.47 12.75
N VAL A 171 -3.21 16.57 12.81
CA VAL A 171 -1.84 16.69 12.32
C VAL A 171 -0.92 17.01 13.50
N ASP A 172 0.23 16.36 13.54
CA ASP A 172 1.36 16.74 14.35
C ASP A 172 1.98 18.01 13.75
N LEU A 173 1.91 19.13 14.46
CA LEU A 173 2.39 20.43 13.98
C LEU A 173 3.91 20.55 13.97
N GLU A 174 4.65 19.68 14.67
CA GLU A 174 6.11 19.70 14.64
C GLU A 174 6.68 19.12 13.34
N CYS A 175 6.04 18.06 12.81
CA CYS A 175 6.54 17.38 11.62
C CYS A 175 5.56 17.33 10.44
N GLY A 176 4.36 17.90 10.56
CA GLY A 176 3.33 17.92 9.53
C GLY A 176 2.71 16.54 9.23
N ARG A 177 2.85 15.58 10.13
CA ARG A 177 2.37 14.21 9.96
C ARG A 177 0.92 14.08 10.40
N ILE A 178 0.08 13.49 9.55
CA ILE A 178 -1.29 13.11 9.94
C ILE A 178 -1.21 11.97 10.95
N VAL A 179 -1.77 12.18 12.13
CA VAL A 179 -1.78 11.20 13.24
C VAL A 179 -3.14 10.55 13.46
N TYR A 180 -4.20 11.20 12.98
CA TYR A 180 -5.56 10.66 13.06
C TYR A 180 -6.43 11.15 11.92
N VAL A 181 -7.36 10.31 11.48
CA VAL A 181 -8.43 10.66 10.52
C VAL A 181 -9.71 10.02 11.04
N GLY A 182 -10.74 10.82 11.18
CA GLY A 182 -12.07 10.38 11.61
C GLY A 182 -13.16 10.88 10.67
N LYS A 183 -14.35 10.32 10.75
CA LYS A 183 -15.50 10.69 9.94
C LYS A 183 -16.63 11.24 10.84
N GLY A 184 -17.15 12.42 10.51
CA GLY A 184 -18.30 13.04 11.22
C GLY A 184 -17.89 13.88 12.42
N ALA A 185 -18.88 14.48 13.09
CA ALA A 185 -18.71 15.37 14.21
C ALA A 185 -18.05 14.71 15.43
N ASP A 186 -18.36 13.42 15.67
CA ASP A 186 -17.82 12.65 16.80
C ASP A 186 -16.46 12.00 16.49
N ALA A 187 -15.81 12.45 15.41
CA ALA A 187 -14.55 11.86 14.97
C ALA A 187 -13.46 11.87 16.03
N LEU A 188 -13.41 12.92 16.85
CA LEU A 188 -12.40 13.10 17.90
C LEU A 188 -12.59 12.17 19.10
N ASP A 189 -13.79 11.64 19.34
CA ASP A 189 -14.05 10.69 20.43
C ASP A 189 -13.19 9.44 20.34
N GLY A 190 -12.84 9.04 19.12
CA GLY A 190 -11.91 7.95 18.86
C GLY A 190 -10.43 8.30 19.07
N LEU A 191 -10.07 9.58 19.11
CA LEU A 191 -8.71 10.05 19.28
C LEU A 191 -8.29 10.11 20.74
N TRP A 192 -9.08 10.75 21.59
CA TRP A 192 -8.74 11.02 22.99
C TRP A 192 -8.33 9.77 23.77
N PRO A 193 -9.03 8.63 23.67
CA PRO A 193 -8.59 7.40 24.34
C PRO A 193 -7.26 6.85 23.80
N LYS A 194 -6.91 7.13 22.54
CA LYS A 194 -5.62 6.70 21.96
C LYS A 194 -4.48 7.55 22.50
N LEU A 195 -4.69 8.87 22.59
CA LEU A 195 -3.71 9.80 23.18
C LEU A 195 -3.46 9.47 24.65
N ALA A 196 -4.52 9.23 25.42
CA ALA A 196 -4.41 8.84 26.83
C ALA A 196 -3.61 7.55 27.02
N ARG A 197 -3.89 6.52 26.19
CA ARG A 197 -3.13 5.25 26.23
C ARG A 197 -1.68 5.39 25.81
N ALA A 198 -1.38 6.32 24.89
CA ALA A 198 -0.01 6.58 24.45
C ALA A 198 0.81 7.31 25.51
N GLY A 199 0.17 7.91 26.52
CA GLY A 199 0.82 8.68 27.58
C GLY A 199 1.45 9.99 27.06
N CYS A 200 1.01 10.50 25.91
CA CYS A 200 1.51 11.75 25.35
C CYS A 200 0.99 12.95 26.15
N ARG A 201 1.79 14.02 26.18
CA ARG A 201 1.43 15.28 26.82
C ARG A 201 1.17 16.34 25.76
N ILE A 202 -0.10 16.57 25.42
CA ILE A 202 -0.47 17.62 24.49
C ILE A 202 -0.32 18.97 25.18
N GLU A 203 0.50 19.84 24.59
CA GLU A 203 0.83 21.18 25.09
C GLU A 203 -0.02 22.27 24.43
N ALA A 204 -0.37 22.10 23.15
CA ALA A 204 -1.26 23.00 22.43
C ALA A 204 -2.08 22.29 21.36
N VAL A 205 -3.29 22.82 21.14
CA VAL A 205 -4.22 22.39 20.08
C VAL A 205 -4.55 23.61 19.25
N SER A 206 -4.34 23.54 17.93
CA SER A 206 -4.78 24.51 16.96
C SER A 206 -6.00 23.95 16.23
N THR A 207 -7.07 24.71 16.13
CA THR A 207 -8.30 24.29 15.42
C THR A 207 -8.97 25.50 14.79
N ASP A 208 -9.54 25.31 13.61
CA ASP A 208 -10.45 26.27 12.96
C ASP A 208 -11.92 25.89 13.22
N LEU A 209 -12.15 24.99 14.16
CA LEU A 209 -13.49 24.45 14.44
C LEU A 209 -14.27 25.33 15.40
N SER A 210 -15.57 25.42 15.17
CA SER A 210 -16.56 25.95 16.12
C SER A 210 -16.59 25.12 17.43
N GLU A 211 -17.12 25.66 18.51
CA GLU A 211 -17.10 25.14 19.90
C GLU A 211 -17.43 23.66 20.12
N ALA A 212 -17.98 22.96 19.11
CA ALA A 212 -18.34 21.55 19.19
C ALA A 212 -17.16 20.57 19.35
N SER A 213 -15.93 21.02 19.20
CA SER A 213 -14.72 20.17 19.19
C SER A 213 -13.91 20.21 20.49
N SER A 214 -14.49 20.74 21.54
CA SER A 214 -13.85 20.78 22.87
C SER A 214 -13.73 19.37 23.46
N PRO A 215 -12.60 19.04 24.12
CA PRO A 215 -12.45 17.75 24.78
C PRO A 215 -13.50 17.60 25.89
N PRO A 216 -14.00 16.37 26.15
CA PRO A 216 -14.97 16.14 27.21
C PRO A 216 -14.39 16.56 28.57
N SER A 217 -15.14 17.37 29.29
CA SER A 217 -14.82 17.81 30.65
C SER A 217 -14.95 16.62 31.62
N GLY A 218 -13.90 15.84 31.76
CA GLY A 218 -13.88 14.72 32.69
C GLY A 218 -12.67 13.81 32.50
N ASN A 219 -11.70 13.98 33.38
CA ASN A 219 -10.59 13.10 33.72
C ASN A 219 -9.46 12.82 32.71
N THR A 220 -8.28 13.27 33.14
CA THR A 220 -6.93 12.73 32.92
C THR A 220 -6.20 13.09 31.61
N CYS A 221 -6.49 14.21 30.99
CA CYS A 221 -5.43 14.90 30.27
C CYS A 221 -5.36 16.33 30.83
N ARG A 222 -4.36 16.65 31.65
CA ARG A 222 -4.11 18.04 32.04
C ARG A 222 -3.70 18.80 30.79
N MET A 223 -4.68 19.45 30.17
CA MET A 223 -4.46 20.40 29.08
C MET A 223 -4.11 21.76 29.71
N PRO A 224 -2.95 22.33 29.49
CA PRO A 224 -2.76 23.76 29.69
C PRO A 224 -3.45 24.47 28.52
N TYR A 225 -4.61 25.07 28.76
CA TYR A 225 -5.37 25.80 27.75
C TYR A 225 -4.59 26.98 27.20
N ARG A 226 -4.36 26.99 25.88
CA ARG A 226 -4.31 28.22 25.09
C ARG A 226 -5.02 27.93 23.77
N TYR A 227 -6.25 28.38 23.65
CA TYR A 227 -6.93 28.50 22.34
C TYR A 227 -6.42 29.78 21.67
N SER A 228 -5.85 29.65 20.48
CA SER A 228 -5.73 30.80 19.58
C SER A 228 -6.63 30.53 18.39
N THR A 229 -7.80 31.16 18.39
CA THR A 229 -8.64 31.27 17.20
C THR A 229 -8.04 32.38 16.33
N THR A 230 -7.39 32.05 15.24
CA THR A 230 -7.11 33.01 14.17
C THR A 230 -8.31 32.98 13.23
N SER A 231 -9.23 33.92 13.43
CA SER A 231 -10.25 34.24 12.43
C SER A 231 -9.55 34.99 11.30
N THR A 232 -9.31 34.36 10.17
CA THR A 232 -9.02 35.05 8.93
C THR A 232 -10.34 35.59 8.37
N SER A 233 -10.63 36.88 8.66
CA SER A 233 -11.63 37.66 7.94
C SER A 233 -11.08 37.91 6.52
N SER A 234 -11.61 37.19 5.54
CA SER A 234 -11.44 37.51 4.14
C SER A 234 -12.31 38.72 3.79
N ASN A 235 -11.65 39.80 3.39
CA ASN A 235 -12.23 40.86 2.56
C ASN A 235 -12.34 40.39 1.11
#